data_6b416e68d46f1659fe37500cc9c81d3e
#
_entry.id   6b416e68d46f1659fe37500cc9c81d3e
#
_cell.length_a   1.000
_cell.length_b   1.000
_cell.length_c   1.000
_cell.angle_alpha   90.00
_cell.angle_beta   90.00
_cell.angle_gamma   90.00
#
_symmetry.space_group_name_H-M   'P 1'
#
loop_
_entity.id
_entity.type
_entity.pdbx_description
1 polymer ?
#
loop_
_entity_poly.entity_id
_entity_poly.type
_entity_poly.pdbx_seq_one_letter_code
_entity_poly.pdbx_strand_id
1 'polypeptide(L)'
;MNKNEELKKIEVYASNNNVPIMLKDGIEYLCNYIKENNIKRILEIGTAIGYSAIKMALVNDDIEITTIERDEQRYNLALNNIKKFNLENRIKVILADAMDVSLPEKFDLIFIDASKGHSIDFFNNFKNNLVITGTIVTDNLSFHGLVED
;
A
#
# COMPACT_ATOMS: atom_id res chain seq x y z
N MET A 1 -5.66 16.51 15.21
CA MET A 1 -4.93 15.23 15.23
C MET A 1 -3.47 15.45 14.85
N ASN A 2 -2.56 14.86 15.58
CA ASN A 2 -1.15 14.89 15.19
C ASN A 2 -0.86 13.67 14.34
N LYS A 3 -0.64 13.89 13.04
CA LYS A 3 -0.44 12.80 12.08
C LYS A 3 0.79 11.96 12.41
N ASN A 4 1.88 12.59 12.85
CA ASN A 4 3.10 11.86 13.17
C ASN A 4 2.90 10.92 14.37
N GLU A 5 2.17 11.36 15.38
CA GLU A 5 1.86 10.52 16.52
C GLU A 5 0.98 9.36 16.14
N GLU A 6 -0.03 9.59 15.30
CA GLU A 6 -0.90 8.49 14.85
C GLU A 6 -0.15 7.50 13.99
N LEU A 7 0.74 7.97 13.12
CA LEU A 7 1.60 7.06 12.34
C LEU A 7 2.50 6.23 13.24
N LYS A 8 3.04 6.86 14.28
CA LYS A 8 3.89 6.12 15.23
C LYS A 8 3.11 5.04 15.96
N LYS A 9 1.86 5.30 16.31
CA LYS A 9 1.01 4.29 16.94
C LYS A 9 0.81 3.08 16.03
N ILE A 10 0.65 3.31 14.74
CA ILE A 10 0.53 2.21 13.76
C ILE A 10 1.83 1.41 13.70
N GLU A 11 2.97 2.09 13.69
CA GLU A 11 4.27 1.43 13.68
C GLU A 11 4.47 0.57 14.93
N VAL A 12 4.11 1.10 16.09
CA VAL A 12 4.22 0.37 17.35
C VAL A 12 3.29 -0.84 17.36
N TYR A 13 2.05 -0.67 16.90
CA TYR A 13 1.12 -1.79 16.81
C TYR A 13 1.68 -2.89 15.91
N ALA A 14 2.22 -2.51 14.75
CA ALA A 14 2.77 -3.48 13.81
C ALA A 14 3.92 -4.27 14.44
N SER A 15 4.81 -3.57 15.14
CA SER A 15 5.92 -4.21 15.81
C SER A 15 5.47 -5.17 16.90
N ASN A 16 4.51 -4.75 17.72
CA ASN A 16 4.03 -5.55 18.84
C ASN A 16 3.21 -6.76 18.41
N ASN A 17 2.65 -6.73 17.21
CA ASN A 17 1.75 -7.80 16.75
C ASN A 17 2.32 -8.53 15.53
N ASN A 18 3.59 -8.34 15.23
CA ASN A 18 4.29 -9.01 14.12
C ASN A 18 3.59 -8.81 12.78
N VAL A 19 3.05 -7.62 12.54
CA VAL A 19 2.46 -7.28 11.25
C VAL A 19 3.56 -6.68 10.37
N PRO A 20 3.83 -7.27 9.21
CA PRO A 20 4.85 -6.71 8.31
C PRO A 20 4.38 -5.38 7.73
N ILE A 21 5.23 -4.36 7.86
CA ILE A 21 5.05 -3.10 7.16
C ILE A 21 6.36 -2.71 6.52
N MET A 22 6.32 -1.79 5.55
CA MET A 22 7.53 -1.33 4.89
C MET A 22 8.50 -0.73 5.89
N LEU A 23 9.78 -0.95 5.66
CA LEU A 23 10.83 -0.27 6.41
C LEU A 23 10.78 1.23 6.12
N LYS A 24 11.22 2.00 7.09
CA LYS A 24 11.12 3.46 7.03
C LYS A 24 11.79 4.04 5.79
N ASP A 25 13.02 3.59 5.49
CA ASP A 25 13.75 4.11 4.33
C ASP A 25 13.05 3.77 3.02
N GLY A 26 12.46 2.57 2.93
CA GLY A 26 11.72 2.15 1.75
C GLY A 26 10.48 2.99 1.51
N ILE A 27 9.71 3.23 2.56
CA ILE A 27 8.48 4.03 2.41
C ILE A 27 8.80 5.49 2.12
N GLU A 28 9.87 6.03 2.69
CA GLU A 28 10.29 7.40 2.39
C GLU A 28 10.72 7.53 0.93
N TYR A 29 11.48 6.56 0.43
CA TYR A 29 11.89 6.54 -0.98
C TYR A 29 10.65 6.52 -1.88
N LEU A 30 9.70 5.66 -1.58
CA LEU A 30 8.49 5.52 -2.39
C LEU A 30 7.67 6.82 -2.38
N CYS A 31 7.50 7.43 -1.23
CA CYS A 31 6.77 8.69 -1.12
C CYS A 31 7.46 9.83 -1.89
N ASN A 32 8.79 9.89 -1.85
CA ASN A 32 9.53 10.87 -2.64
C ASN A 32 9.36 10.62 -4.13
N TYR A 33 9.38 9.37 -4.56
CA TYR A 33 9.16 9.01 -5.96
C TYR A 33 7.77 9.45 -6.43
N ILE A 34 6.75 9.20 -5.61
CA ILE A 34 5.38 9.60 -5.89
C ILE A 34 5.29 11.12 -6.08
N LYS A 35 5.92 11.87 -5.20
CA LYS A 35 5.92 13.32 -5.26
C LYS A 35 6.64 13.84 -6.49
N GLU A 36 7.82 13.32 -6.76
CA GLU A 36 8.66 13.81 -7.87
C GLU A 36 8.07 13.49 -9.23
N ASN A 37 7.29 12.43 -9.33
CA ASN A 37 6.70 11.99 -10.59
C ASN A 37 5.22 12.30 -10.73
N ASN A 38 4.65 13.09 -9.83
CA ASN A 38 3.25 13.52 -9.86
C ASN A 38 2.28 12.34 -9.99
N ILE A 39 2.53 11.29 -9.24
CA ILE A 39 1.69 10.09 -9.28
C ILE A 39 0.37 10.39 -8.57
N LYS A 40 -0.76 10.04 -9.20
CA LYS A 40 -2.09 10.37 -8.70
C LYS A 40 -2.91 9.13 -8.37
N ARG A 41 -2.80 8.08 -9.16
CA ARG A 41 -3.64 6.88 -9.01
C ARG A 41 -2.74 5.69 -8.74
N ILE A 42 -2.96 5.06 -7.60
CA ILE A 42 -2.09 3.99 -7.11
C ILE A 42 -2.93 2.75 -6.83
N LEU A 43 -2.42 1.60 -7.29
CA LEU A 43 -2.94 0.30 -6.89
C LEU A 43 -1.91 -0.35 -5.96
N GLU A 44 -2.36 -0.78 -4.79
CA GLU A 44 -1.50 -1.48 -3.84
C GLU A 44 -2.01 -2.90 -3.63
N ILE A 45 -1.12 -3.87 -3.73
CA ILE A 45 -1.42 -5.27 -3.42
C ILE A 45 -0.78 -5.61 -2.09
N GLY A 46 -1.63 -5.83 -1.07
CA GLY A 46 -1.16 -6.08 0.29
C GLY A 46 -1.29 -4.86 1.18
N THR A 47 -2.51 -4.58 1.60
CA THR A 47 -2.80 -3.41 2.44
C THR A 47 -2.17 -3.50 3.81
N ALA A 48 -2.05 -4.71 4.35
CA ALA A 48 -1.75 -4.96 5.75
C ALA A 48 -2.70 -4.11 6.63
N ILE A 49 -2.15 -3.28 7.50
CA ILE A 49 -2.99 -2.46 8.38
C ILE A 49 -3.10 -1.00 7.90
N GLY A 50 -2.75 -0.76 6.62
CA GLY A 50 -2.98 0.52 5.98
C GLY A 50 -1.85 1.53 6.05
N TYR A 51 -0.72 1.16 6.64
CA TYR A 51 0.37 2.11 6.89
C TYR A 51 0.92 2.71 5.60
N SER A 52 1.28 1.88 4.63
CA SER A 52 1.86 2.38 3.36
C SER A 52 0.84 3.18 2.56
N ALA A 53 -0.41 2.72 2.50
CA ALA A 53 -1.46 3.45 1.79
C ALA A 53 -1.66 4.84 2.40
N ILE A 54 -1.69 4.94 3.72
CA ILE A 54 -1.83 6.22 4.41
C ILE A 54 -0.64 7.13 4.10
N LYS A 55 0.58 6.59 4.20
CA LYS A 55 1.79 7.37 3.91
C LYS A 55 1.79 7.89 2.48
N MET A 56 1.40 7.05 1.52
CA MET A 56 1.33 7.46 0.12
C MET A 56 0.26 8.53 -0.11
N ALA A 57 -0.92 8.37 0.49
CA ALA A 57 -2.00 9.34 0.33
C ALA A 57 -1.67 10.70 0.93
N LEU A 58 -0.84 10.74 1.97
CA LEU A 58 -0.46 11.98 2.62
C LEU A 58 0.55 12.78 1.81
N VAL A 59 1.09 12.24 0.73
CA VAL A 59 2.04 12.97 -0.13
C VAL A 59 1.37 14.17 -0.80
N ASN A 60 0.16 13.99 -1.32
CA ASN A 60 -0.62 15.06 -1.95
C ASN A 60 -2.10 14.80 -1.74
N ASP A 61 -2.89 15.87 -1.77
CA ASP A 61 -4.34 15.79 -1.51
C ASP A 61 -5.13 15.14 -2.64
N ASP A 62 -4.55 15.04 -3.84
CA ASP A 62 -5.23 14.53 -5.02
C ASP A 62 -4.87 13.07 -5.36
N ILE A 63 -4.17 12.39 -4.48
CA ILE A 63 -3.82 10.98 -4.68
C ILE A 63 -5.00 10.11 -4.28
N GLU A 64 -5.34 9.16 -5.16
CA GLU A 64 -6.36 8.14 -4.92
C GLU A 64 -5.71 6.77 -4.96
N ILE A 65 -6.04 5.93 -3.98
CA ILE A 65 -5.43 4.62 -3.83
C ILE A 65 -6.51 3.55 -3.76
N THR A 66 -6.32 2.49 -4.54
CA THR A 66 -7.06 1.25 -4.40
C THR A 66 -6.09 0.22 -3.84
N THR A 67 -6.44 -0.42 -2.73
CA THR A 67 -5.55 -1.38 -2.09
C THR A 67 -6.32 -2.65 -1.75
N ILE A 68 -5.65 -3.80 -1.85
CA ILE A 68 -6.29 -5.11 -1.74
C ILE A 68 -5.66 -5.88 -0.59
N GLU A 69 -6.50 -6.40 0.29
CA GLU A 69 -6.08 -7.20 1.43
C GLU A 69 -6.99 -8.43 1.56
N ARG A 70 -6.40 -9.60 1.70
CA ARG A 70 -7.21 -10.83 1.83
C ARG A 70 -7.49 -11.26 3.26
N ASP A 71 -6.73 -10.74 4.22
CA ASP A 71 -6.92 -11.08 5.64
C ASP A 71 -7.96 -10.14 6.23
N GLU A 72 -9.07 -10.69 6.71
CA GLU A 72 -10.18 -9.87 7.19
C GLU A 72 -9.79 -9.04 8.41
N GLN A 73 -8.99 -9.59 9.33
CA GLN A 73 -8.58 -8.86 10.51
C GLN A 73 -7.73 -7.66 10.15
N ARG A 74 -6.77 -7.84 9.23
CA ARG A 74 -5.94 -6.73 8.74
C ARG A 74 -6.77 -5.71 7.98
N TYR A 75 -7.70 -6.18 7.17
CA TYR A 75 -8.63 -5.32 6.44
C TYR A 75 -9.37 -4.39 7.40
N ASN A 76 -9.93 -4.93 8.48
CA ASN A 76 -10.67 -4.12 9.44
C ASN A 76 -9.78 -3.13 10.16
N LEU A 77 -8.57 -3.52 10.50
CA LEU A 77 -7.60 -2.61 11.13
C LEU A 77 -7.20 -1.49 10.16
N ALA A 78 -7.03 -1.84 8.89
CA ALA A 78 -6.71 -0.82 7.87
C ALA A 78 -7.84 0.19 7.73
N LEU A 79 -9.10 -0.26 7.70
CA LEU A 79 -10.23 0.65 7.63
C LEU A 79 -10.25 1.62 8.82
N ASN A 80 -10.00 1.12 10.02
CA ASN A 80 -9.97 1.96 11.21
C ASN A 80 -8.84 3.00 11.14
N ASN A 81 -7.66 2.56 10.72
CA ASN A 81 -6.52 3.47 10.60
C ASN A 81 -6.76 4.54 9.55
N ILE A 82 -7.30 4.17 8.40
CA ILE A 82 -7.60 5.08 7.31
C ILE A 82 -8.61 6.14 7.76
N LYS A 83 -9.63 5.71 8.51
CA LYS A 83 -10.66 6.62 9.02
C LYS A 83 -10.08 7.63 9.99
N LYS A 84 -9.13 7.23 10.82
CA LYS A 84 -8.47 8.16 11.77
C LYS A 84 -7.79 9.31 11.05
N PHE A 85 -7.35 9.10 9.81
CA PHE A 85 -6.68 10.13 9.02
C PHE A 85 -7.64 10.86 8.08
N ASN A 86 -8.95 10.55 8.14
CA ASN A 86 -9.95 11.13 7.24
C ASN A 86 -9.65 10.88 5.77
N LEU A 87 -9.12 9.70 5.46
CA LEU A 87 -8.70 9.33 4.10
C LEU A 87 -9.63 8.33 3.44
N GLU A 88 -10.78 8.04 4.05
CA GLU A 88 -11.70 7.01 3.52
C GLU A 88 -12.28 7.36 2.16
N ASN A 89 -12.28 8.64 1.78
CA ASN A 89 -12.75 9.04 0.45
C ASN A 89 -11.69 8.91 -0.63
N ARG A 90 -10.44 8.72 -0.25
CA ARG A 90 -9.32 8.62 -1.20
C ARG A 90 -8.61 7.27 -1.19
N ILE A 91 -8.85 6.46 -0.17
CA ILE A 91 -8.27 5.12 -0.08
C ILE A 91 -9.41 4.12 -0.01
N LYS A 92 -9.52 3.30 -1.06
CA LYS A 92 -10.50 2.23 -1.14
C LYS A 92 -9.81 0.91 -0.84
N VAL A 93 -10.27 0.21 0.19
CA VAL A 93 -9.73 -1.11 0.55
C VAL A 93 -10.68 -2.19 0.07
N ILE A 94 -10.15 -3.18 -0.61
CA ILE A 94 -10.92 -4.32 -1.12
C ILE A 94 -10.50 -5.55 -0.32
N LEU A 95 -11.47 -6.21 0.30
CA LEU A 95 -11.24 -7.48 0.98
C LEU A 95 -11.38 -8.61 -0.03
N ALA A 96 -10.27 -9.12 -0.53
CA ALA A 96 -10.26 -10.18 -1.53
C ALA A 96 -8.85 -10.73 -1.71
N ASP A 97 -8.76 -11.90 -2.33
CA ASP A 97 -7.50 -12.35 -2.92
C ASP A 97 -7.28 -11.54 -4.19
N ALA A 98 -6.10 -10.93 -4.32
CA ALA A 98 -5.81 -10.06 -5.46
C ALA A 98 -5.92 -10.81 -6.80
N MET A 99 -5.69 -12.12 -6.82
CA MET A 99 -5.84 -12.91 -8.03
C MET A 99 -7.29 -13.01 -8.50
N ASP A 100 -8.25 -12.74 -7.61
CA ASP A 100 -9.68 -12.80 -7.94
C ASP A 100 -10.26 -11.43 -8.27
N VAL A 101 -9.44 -10.38 -8.27
CA VAL A 101 -9.89 -9.02 -8.47
C VAL A 101 -9.63 -8.60 -9.91
N SER A 102 -10.65 -8.00 -10.54
CA SER A 102 -10.54 -7.38 -11.85
C SER A 102 -11.01 -5.94 -11.72
N LEU A 103 -10.20 -5.01 -12.19
CA LEU A 103 -10.46 -3.57 -12.04
C LEU A 103 -10.54 -2.92 -13.42
N PRO A 104 -11.46 -1.97 -13.60
CA PRO A 104 -11.57 -1.26 -14.88
C PRO A 104 -10.59 -0.10 -15.01
N GLU A 105 -10.09 0.42 -13.89
CA GLU A 105 -9.26 1.63 -13.88
C GLU A 105 -7.83 1.34 -14.32
N LYS A 106 -7.15 2.43 -14.68
CA LYS A 106 -5.71 2.39 -14.90
C LYS A 106 -5.00 3.21 -13.83
N PHE A 107 -3.79 2.79 -13.49
CA PHE A 107 -3.01 3.37 -12.40
C PHE A 107 -1.68 3.89 -12.91
N ASP A 108 -1.17 4.92 -12.26
CA ASP A 108 0.16 5.47 -12.54
C ASP A 108 1.24 4.64 -11.86
N LEU A 109 0.91 4.01 -10.74
CA LEU A 109 1.83 3.21 -9.95
C LEU A 109 1.09 1.98 -9.45
N ILE A 110 1.73 0.83 -9.60
CA ILE A 110 1.27 -0.42 -8.97
C ILE A 110 2.35 -0.84 -7.99
N PHE A 111 1.98 -0.92 -6.71
CA PHE A 111 2.89 -1.32 -5.65
C PHE A 111 2.50 -2.71 -5.16
N ILE A 112 3.41 -3.66 -5.26
CA ILE A 112 3.15 -5.04 -4.89
C ILE A 112 4.03 -5.42 -3.70
N ASP A 113 3.39 -5.83 -2.61
CA ASP A 113 4.10 -6.43 -1.49
C ASP A 113 4.49 -7.85 -1.88
N ALA A 114 5.79 -8.05 -2.13
CA ALA A 114 6.32 -9.33 -2.62
C ALA A 114 6.70 -10.28 -1.49
N SER A 115 6.45 -9.93 -0.24
CA SER A 115 6.86 -10.74 0.91
C SER A 115 6.22 -12.11 0.93
N LYS A 116 5.15 -12.33 0.17
CA LYS A 116 4.43 -13.61 0.12
C LYS A 116 4.72 -14.42 -1.13
N GLY A 117 5.68 -14.00 -1.94
CA GLY A 117 6.16 -14.83 -3.04
C GLY A 117 5.28 -14.90 -4.27
N HIS A 118 4.29 -14.03 -4.43
CA HIS A 118 3.34 -14.07 -5.55
C HIS A 118 3.42 -12.85 -6.46
N SER A 119 4.54 -12.11 -6.41
CA SER A 119 4.64 -10.83 -7.12
C SER A 119 4.50 -10.97 -8.64
N ILE A 120 5.02 -12.07 -9.23
CA ILE A 120 4.91 -12.29 -10.68
C ILE A 120 3.45 -12.53 -11.07
N ASP A 121 2.72 -13.32 -10.29
CA ASP A 121 1.31 -13.59 -10.54
C ASP A 121 0.49 -12.30 -10.44
N PHE A 122 0.74 -11.49 -9.43
CA PHE A 122 0.05 -10.20 -9.26
C PHE A 122 0.38 -9.27 -10.43
N PHE A 123 1.66 -9.21 -10.82
CA PHE A 123 2.05 -8.41 -11.98
C PHE A 123 1.27 -8.82 -13.22
N ASN A 124 1.20 -10.12 -13.50
CA ASN A 124 0.49 -10.62 -14.68
C ASN A 124 -0.99 -10.30 -14.62
N ASN A 125 -1.59 -10.33 -13.42
CA ASN A 125 -3.02 -10.04 -13.27
C ASN A 125 -3.34 -8.56 -13.50
N PHE A 126 -2.42 -7.64 -13.16
CA PHE A 126 -2.71 -6.20 -13.17
C PHE A 126 -1.91 -5.40 -14.17
N LYS A 127 -1.02 -6.01 -14.95
CA LYS A 127 -0.16 -5.25 -15.87
C LYS A 127 -0.93 -4.39 -16.85
N ASN A 128 -2.13 -4.82 -17.25
CA ASN A 128 -2.96 -4.07 -18.18
C ASN A 128 -3.68 -2.90 -17.51
N ASN A 129 -3.62 -2.82 -16.18
CA ASN A 129 -4.18 -1.70 -15.43
C ASN A 129 -3.15 -0.58 -15.22
N LEU A 130 -1.94 -0.74 -15.74
CA LEU A 130 -0.90 0.28 -15.64
C LEU A 130 -0.93 1.17 -16.88
N VAL A 131 -0.87 2.49 -16.67
CA VAL A 131 -0.73 3.42 -17.82
C VAL A 131 0.62 3.21 -18.50
N ILE A 132 0.74 3.67 -19.76
CA ILE A 132 1.94 3.44 -20.56
C ILE A 132 3.20 3.98 -19.86
N THR A 133 3.10 5.12 -19.21
CA THR A 133 4.22 5.75 -18.50
C THR A 133 4.29 5.33 -17.03
N GLY A 134 3.53 4.33 -16.66
CA GLY A 134 3.40 3.94 -15.27
C GLY A 134 4.59 3.13 -14.76
N THR A 135 4.62 2.96 -13.45
CA THR A 135 5.71 2.28 -12.73
C THR A 135 5.16 1.15 -11.87
N ILE A 136 5.86 0.04 -11.87
CA ILE A 136 5.59 -1.06 -10.95
C ILE A 136 6.72 -1.14 -9.94
N VAL A 137 6.35 -1.14 -8.66
CA VAL A 137 7.30 -1.30 -7.55
C VAL A 137 6.95 -2.55 -6.78
N THR A 138 7.95 -3.37 -6.50
CA THR A 138 7.78 -4.51 -5.62
C THR A 138 8.64 -4.31 -4.39
N ASP A 139 8.12 -4.71 -3.22
CA ASP A 139 8.85 -4.60 -1.98
C ASP A 139 8.78 -5.92 -1.23
N ASN A 140 9.92 -6.52 -0.97
CA ASN A 140 10.02 -7.70 -0.13
C ASN A 140 10.95 -7.49 1.06
N LEU A 141 11.17 -6.22 1.42
CA LEU A 141 12.01 -5.84 2.55
C LEU A 141 11.17 -5.38 3.75
N SER A 142 9.88 -5.68 3.76
CA SER A 142 9.02 -5.18 4.80
C SER A 142 9.27 -5.89 6.11
N PHE A 143 9.01 -7.06 6.30
CA PHE A 143 9.00 -7.75 7.57
C PHE A 143 10.42 -8.05 8.06
N HIS A 144 10.78 -7.57 9.24
CA HIS A 144 12.06 -7.80 9.93
C HIS A 144 13.30 -7.30 9.20
N GLY A 145 13.21 -6.87 7.97
CA GLY A 145 14.37 -6.49 7.19
C GLY A 145 15.33 -7.62 6.91
N LEU A 146 14.85 -8.85 6.92
CA LEU A 146 15.70 -10.04 6.79
C LEU A 146 15.32 -10.88 5.58
N VAL A 147 14.70 -10.29 4.61
CA VAL A 147 14.27 -11.04 3.43
C VAL A 147 15.46 -11.40 2.58
N GLU A 148 15.55 -12.67 2.26
CA GLU A 148 16.55 -13.17 1.32
C GLU A 148 15.93 -13.26 -0.06
N ASP A 149 16.65 -12.83 -1.03
CA ASP A 149 16.13 -12.84 -2.41
C ASP A 149 16.37 -14.14 -3.13
#